data_4a9db1c20ab1148ae90d0d05b73f67ee
#
_entry.id   4a9db1c20ab1148ae90d0d05b73f67ee
#
_cell.length_a   1.000
_cell.length_b   1.000
_cell.length_c   1.000
_cell.angle_alpha   90.00
_cell.angle_beta   90.00
_cell.angle_gamma   90.00
#
_symmetry.space_group_name_H-M   'P 1'
#
loop_
_entity.id
_entity.type
_entity.pdbx_description
1 polymer ?
#
loop_
_entity_poly.entity_id
_entity_poly.type
_entity_poly.pdbx_seq_one_letter_code
_entity_poly.pdbx_strand_id
1 'polypeptide(L)'
;MARWCSGITGIKVYSYVTFIIHEVAMSATLKGVMPALLTPFDQHQRLDTESLRRLVRFNIEQGIDGLYVGGSTGEAFVQNIAEREEVLEIVAEEAKGRITLIAHVGTVSTGESQQLADAASRYGYDAVSAVTPFYYPFSFEEHCDHYRAIIDSANGLPMVVYNIPALSGVKLSLEQINTLVTLPGVGALKQTSGDLYQMEQIRRAHPDLVLYNGYDEIFASGLLAGADGGIGSTYNIMGWRYQGIVKALKEGNIAQAQRLQTQCNQVIDLLIKTGVFRGLKTVLHYMDVVASPLCRKPFAPVDEKYLPELKALAQQLQQEKQQQ
;
A
#
# COMPACT_ATOMS: atom_id res chain seq x y z
N MET A 1 -18.91 -50.64 36.76
CA MET A 1 -17.74 -49.74 36.87
C MET A 1 -17.52 -49.04 35.56
N ALA A 2 -18.05 -47.86 35.43
CA ALA A 2 -17.87 -47.02 34.23
C ALA A 2 -16.99 -45.84 34.62
N ARG A 3 -15.78 -45.72 34.05
CA ARG A 3 -14.93 -44.55 34.17
C ARG A 3 -15.12 -43.65 32.96
N TRP A 4 -15.55 -42.45 33.22
CA TRP A 4 -15.67 -41.35 32.30
C TRP A 4 -14.28 -40.86 31.84
N CYS A 5 -14.09 -40.73 30.50
CA CYS A 5 -13.05 -39.90 29.90
C CYS A 5 -13.72 -38.62 29.40
N SER A 6 -13.74 -37.59 30.22
CA SER A 6 -14.07 -36.23 29.85
C SER A 6 -12.82 -35.37 29.95
N GLY A 7 -12.34 -34.81 28.84
CA GLY A 7 -11.23 -33.85 28.95
C GLY A 7 -10.46 -33.47 27.69
N ILE A 8 -11.01 -33.52 26.46
CA ILE A 8 -10.25 -33.06 25.26
C ILE A 8 -11.04 -32.17 24.30
N THR A 9 -12.32 -31.89 24.53
CA THR A 9 -13.12 -31.11 23.57
C THR A 9 -13.15 -29.59 23.81
N GLY A 10 -12.81 -29.09 25.00
CA GLY A 10 -12.91 -27.65 25.33
C GLY A 10 -11.76 -26.79 24.78
N ILE A 11 -10.53 -27.30 24.78
CA ILE A 11 -9.34 -26.50 24.44
C ILE A 11 -9.22 -26.25 22.94
N LYS A 12 -9.59 -27.21 22.08
CA LYS A 12 -9.57 -27.05 20.63
C LYS A 12 -10.62 -26.09 20.09
N VAL A 13 -11.80 -26.04 20.70
CA VAL A 13 -12.89 -25.14 20.27
C VAL A 13 -12.56 -23.69 20.63
N TYR A 14 -12.00 -23.44 21.83
CA TYR A 14 -11.58 -22.08 22.20
C TYR A 14 -10.44 -21.54 21.34
N SER A 15 -9.47 -22.36 20.98
CA SER A 15 -8.37 -21.93 20.10
C SER A 15 -8.87 -21.64 18.67
N TYR A 16 -9.83 -22.41 18.15
CA TYR A 16 -10.41 -22.20 16.82
C TYR A 16 -11.28 -20.94 16.77
N VAL A 17 -12.11 -20.71 17.76
CA VAL A 17 -12.96 -19.50 17.85
C VAL A 17 -12.10 -18.24 18.04
N THR A 18 -11.07 -18.30 18.86
CA THR A 18 -10.15 -17.17 19.05
C THR A 18 -9.35 -16.89 17.78
N PHE A 19 -8.93 -17.91 17.04
CA PHE A 19 -8.24 -17.78 15.76
C PHE A 19 -9.16 -17.15 14.70
N ILE A 20 -10.39 -17.64 14.54
CA ILE A 20 -11.38 -17.09 13.60
C ILE A 20 -11.74 -15.64 13.94
N ILE A 21 -11.94 -15.30 15.22
CA ILE A 21 -12.24 -13.92 15.63
C ILE A 21 -11.04 -13.00 15.35
N HIS A 22 -9.83 -13.48 15.55
CA HIS A 22 -8.61 -12.70 15.26
C HIS A 22 -8.42 -12.49 13.75
N GLU A 23 -8.64 -13.50 12.93
CA GLU A 23 -8.56 -13.45 11.47
C GLU A 23 -9.62 -12.52 10.85
N VAL A 24 -10.86 -12.57 11.35
CA VAL A 24 -11.96 -11.66 10.93
C VAL A 24 -11.69 -10.22 11.37
N ALA A 25 -11.16 -10.00 12.59
CA ALA A 25 -10.82 -8.67 13.08
C ALA A 25 -9.64 -8.07 12.26
N MET A 26 -8.60 -8.86 11.96
CA MET A 26 -7.46 -8.42 11.13
C MET A 26 -7.89 -8.10 9.69
N SER A 27 -8.76 -8.90 9.10
CA SER A 27 -9.30 -8.63 7.75
C SER A 27 -10.07 -7.31 7.68
N ALA A 28 -10.76 -6.91 8.74
CA ALA A 28 -11.51 -5.66 8.78
C ALA A 28 -10.61 -4.41 8.85
N THR A 29 -9.46 -4.51 9.50
CA THR A 29 -8.51 -3.37 9.63
C THR A 29 -7.68 -3.12 8.38
N LEU A 30 -7.50 -4.14 7.53
CA LEU A 30 -6.69 -4.02 6.31
C LEU A 30 -7.44 -3.47 5.10
N LYS A 31 -8.71 -3.02 5.22
CA LYS A 31 -9.52 -2.51 4.09
C LYS A 31 -9.46 -0.98 4.00
N GLY A 32 -9.72 -0.45 2.80
CA GLY A 32 -9.94 0.97 2.61
C GLY A 32 -8.92 1.68 1.71
N VAL A 33 -8.77 2.98 1.91
CA VAL A 33 -7.94 3.88 1.09
C VAL A 33 -6.61 4.12 1.81
N MET A 34 -5.51 3.66 1.20
CA MET A 34 -4.17 3.73 1.78
C MET A 34 -3.19 4.41 0.83
N PRO A 35 -2.71 5.63 1.12
CA PRO A 35 -1.60 6.21 0.38
C PRO A 35 -0.38 5.27 0.38
N ALA A 36 0.17 5.01 -0.81
CA ALA A 36 1.53 4.52 -0.94
C ALA A 36 2.45 5.69 -0.58
N LEU A 37 2.95 5.71 0.66
CA LEU A 37 3.63 6.85 1.25
C LEU A 37 4.89 7.21 0.47
N LEU A 38 5.06 8.49 0.16
CA LEU A 38 6.29 9.04 -0.38
C LEU A 38 7.38 9.09 0.71
N THR A 39 8.65 9.01 0.31
CA THR A 39 9.79 9.23 1.20
C THR A 39 10.45 10.57 0.85
N PRO A 40 10.35 11.60 1.70
CA PRO A 40 11.00 12.89 1.46
C PRO A 40 12.53 12.80 1.60
N PHE A 41 13.24 13.49 0.71
CA PHE A 41 14.69 13.63 0.76
C PHE A 41 15.09 15.12 0.76
N ASP A 42 16.17 15.44 1.47
CA ASP A 42 16.75 16.79 1.48
C ASP A 42 17.52 17.07 0.17
N GLN A 43 18.05 18.29 0.05
CA GLN A 43 18.86 18.70 -1.10
C GLN A 43 20.19 17.92 -1.24
N HIS A 44 20.60 17.20 -0.19
CA HIS A 44 21.80 16.35 -0.17
C HIS A 44 21.48 14.86 -0.38
N GLN A 45 20.24 14.53 -0.79
CA GLN A 45 19.76 13.16 -1.04
C GLN A 45 19.67 12.29 0.23
N ARG A 46 19.65 12.89 1.43
CA ARG A 46 19.46 12.19 2.70
C ARG A 46 17.97 12.17 3.06
N LEU A 47 17.55 11.20 3.86
CA LEU A 47 16.20 11.14 4.41
C LEU A 47 15.88 12.46 5.16
N ASP A 48 14.78 13.11 4.79
CA ASP A 48 14.23 14.27 5.51
C ASP A 48 13.17 13.78 6.52
N THR A 49 13.65 13.47 7.71
CA THR A 49 12.85 12.87 8.78
C THR A 49 11.71 13.77 9.23
N GLU A 50 11.94 15.08 9.28
CA GLU A 50 10.90 16.04 9.70
C GLU A 50 9.78 16.18 8.65
N SER A 51 10.15 16.25 7.36
CA SER A 51 9.17 16.22 6.27
C SER A 51 8.41 14.89 6.23
N LEU A 52 9.05 13.77 6.56
CA LEU A 52 8.38 12.47 6.63
C LEU A 52 7.31 12.48 7.74
N ARG A 53 7.63 12.98 8.93
CA ARG A 53 6.65 13.12 10.02
C ARG A 53 5.49 14.04 9.64
N ARG A 54 5.77 15.20 9.01
CA ARG A 54 4.71 16.09 8.50
C ARG A 54 3.82 15.40 7.47
N LEU A 55 4.41 14.64 6.55
CA LEU A 55 3.67 13.91 5.52
C LEU A 55 2.76 12.83 6.12
N VAL A 56 3.21 12.12 7.16
CA VAL A 56 2.36 11.16 7.90
C VAL A 56 1.17 11.87 8.52
N ARG A 57 1.39 12.98 9.26
CA ARG A 57 0.30 13.78 9.85
C ARG A 57 -0.67 14.28 8.79
N PHE A 58 -0.16 14.86 7.70
CA PHE A 58 -0.96 15.36 6.59
C PHE A 58 -1.86 14.26 5.99
N ASN A 59 -1.33 13.05 5.80
CA ASN A 59 -2.12 11.92 5.29
C ASN A 59 -3.20 11.50 6.30
N ILE A 60 -2.90 11.40 7.59
CA ILE A 60 -3.89 11.07 8.63
C ILE A 60 -5.02 12.11 8.64
N GLU A 61 -4.71 13.39 8.51
CA GLU A 61 -5.69 14.49 8.45
C GLU A 61 -6.57 14.47 7.19
N GLN A 62 -6.21 13.70 6.17
CA GLN A 62 -7.07 13.45 5.01
C GLN A 62 -8.19 12.44 5.28
N GLY A 63 -8.20 11.79 6.46
CA GLY A 63 -9.18 10.76 6.83
C GLY A 63 -8.98 9.44 6.11
N ILE A 64 -7.74 9.09 5.78
CA ILE A 64 -7.39 7.81 5.13
C ILE A 64 -7.41 6.66 6.14
N ASP A 65 -7.55 5.42 5.66
CA ASP A 65 -7.68 4.24 6.51
C ASP A 65 -6.33 3.66 6.97
N GLY A 66 -5.26 3.90 6.21
CA GLY A 66 -3.93 3.40 6.54
C GLY A 66 -2.84 3.97 5.65
N LEU A 67 -1.60 3.53 5.87
CA LEU A 67 -0.43 3.88 5.04
C LEU A 67 0.29 2.62 4.56
N TYR A 68 0.68 2.63 3.29
CA TYR A 68 1.56 1.62 2.69
C TYR A 68 2.97 2.21 2.57
N VAL A 69 3.89 1.75 3.41
CA VAL A 69 5.19 2.38 3.67
C VAL A 69 6.32 1.63 2.96
N GLY A 70 7.25 2.35 2.34
CA GLY A 70 8.46 1.77 1.74
C GLY A 70 8.21 1.01 0.43
N GLY A 71 7.11 1.32 -0.29
CA GLY A 71 6.84 0.75 -1.62
C GLY A 71 7.54 1.52 -2.76
N SER A 72 7.11 1.27 -4.00
CA SER A 72 7.65 1.92 -5.20
C SER A 72 7.51 3.45 -5.14
N THR A 73 6.38 3.94 -4.66
CA THR A 73 6.11 5.38 -4.46
C THR A 73 7.06 6.00 -3.42
N GLY A 74 7.43 5.23 -2.40
CA GLY A 74 8.42 5.60 -1.40
C GLY A 74 9.85 5.49 -1.88
N GLU A 75 10.09 5.20 -3.16
CA GLU A 75 11.42 5.09 -3.77
C GLU A 75 12.31 4.03 -3.09
N ALA A 76 11.71 2.91 -2.64
CA ALA A 76 12.39 1.89 -1.83
C ALA A 76 13.68 1.32 -2.46
N PHE A 77 13.72 1.20 -3.80
CA PHE A 77 14.83 0.55 -4.49
C PHE A 77 16.02 1.49 -4.79
N VAL A 78 15.95 2.75 -4.37
CA VAL A 78 17.07 3.70 -4.35
C VAL A 78 17.48 4.06 -2.92
N GLN A 79 17.00 3.31 -1.93
CA GLN A 79 17.37 3.39 -0.51
C GLN A 79 18.13 2.13 -0.10
N ASN A 80 19.06 2.24 0.83
CA ASN A 80 19.66 1.08 1.48
C ASN A 80 18.74 0.54 2.58
N ILE A 81 19.04 -0.64 3.10
CA ILE A 81 18.19 -1.33 4.08
C ILE A 81 18.07 -0.54 5.39
N ALA A 82 19.15 0.08 5.87
CA ALA A 82 19.13 0.88 7.09
C ALA A 82 18.21 2.12 6.94
N GLU A 83 18.25 2.80 5.80
CA GLU A 83 17.33 3.91 5.52
C GLU A 83 15.86 3.45 5.44
N ARG A 84 15.59 2.29 4.84
CA ARG A 84 14.24 1.74 4.80
C ARG A 84 13.75 1.37 6.19
N GLU A 85 14.60 0.79 7.04
CA GLU A 85 14.27 0.49 8.43
C GLU A 85 13.99 1.78 9.23
N GLU A 86 14.80 2.83 9.06
CA GLU A 86 14.58 4.16 9.67
C GLU A 86 13.24 4.78 9.22
N VAL A 87 12.86 4.64 7.95
CA VAL A 87 11.54 5.10 7.46
C VAL A 87 10.41 4.35 8.16
N LEU A 88 10.52 3.02 8.32
CA LEU A 88 9.50 2.23 9.02
C LEU A 88 9.36 2.67 10.48
N GLU A 89 10.47 2.90 11.18
CA GLU A 89 10.48 3.35 12.57
C GLU A 89 9.79 4.70 12.74
N ILE A 90 10.22 5.70 11.96
CA ILE A 90 9.68 7.07 12.02
C ILE A 90 8.17 7.10 11.73
N VAL A 91 7.72 6.34 10.73
CA VAL A 91 6.29 6.30 10.38
C VAL A 91 5.48 5.64 11.50
N ALA A 92 5.96 4.55 12.08
CA ALA A 92 5.29 3.87 13.19
C ALA A 92 5.19 4.79 14.43
N GLU A 93 6.28 5.47 14.79
CA GLU A 93 6.31 6.46 15.86
C GLU A 93 5.32 7.59 15.65
N GLU A 94 5.26 8.14 14.42
CA GLU A 94 4.41 9.27 14.12
C GLU A 94 2.93 8.87 14.03
N ALA A 95 2.62 7.70 13.47
CA ALA A 95 1.25 7.20 13.34
C ALA A 95 0.65 6.80 14.71
N LYS A 96 1.45 6.28 15.65
CA LYS A 96 1.05 5.92 17.03
C LYS A 96 -0.24 5.10 17.12
N GLY A 97 -0.42 4.13 16.21
CA GLY A 97 -1.60 3.27 16.19
C GLY A 97 -2.92 3.95 15.80
N ARG A 98 -2.86 5.16 15.23
CA ARG A 98 -4.07 5.90 14.79
C ARG A 98 -4.68 5.37 13.51
N ILE A 99 -3.90 4.70 12.68
CA ILE A 99 -4.28 4.17 11.36
C ILE A 99 -3.52 2.87 11.09
N THR A 100 -4.01 2.07 10.16
CA THR A 100 -3.36 0.83 9.71
C THR A 100 -2.03 1.10 9.01
N LEU A 101 -1.00 0.32 9.33
CA LEU A 101 0.32 0.42 8.72
C LEU A 101 0.69 -0.89 8.01
N ILE A 102 0.98 -0.81 6.71
CA ILE A 102 1.50 -1.92 5.90
C ILE A 102 2.94 -1.59 5.50
N ALA A 103 3.91 -2.40 5.94
CA ALA A 103 5.31 -2.24 5.57
C ALA A 103 5.62 -3.00 4.28
N HIS A 104 6.01 -2.31 3.22
CA HIS A 104 6.60 -3.00 2.07
C HIS A 104 8.05 -3.34 2.37
N VAL A 105 8.32 -4.63 2.47
CA VAL A 105 9.63 -5.19 2.85
C VAL A 105 10.36 -5.86 1.66
N GLY A 106 9.68 -5.99 0.50
CA GLY A 106 10.24 -6.68 -0.66
C GLY A 106 11.52 -6.04 -1.19
N THR A 107 12.50 -6.89 -1.48
CA THR A 107 13.75 -6.61 -2.19
C THR A 107 14.04 -7.76 -3.14
N VAL A 108 15.15 -7.67 -3.90
CA VAL A 108 15.65 -8.82 -4.69
C VAL A 108 16.26 -9.87 -3.78
N SER A 109 16.80 -9.48 -2.63
CA SER A 109 17.43 -10.35 -1.63
C SER A 109 16.42 -10.84 -0.60
N THR A 110 16.23 -12.16 -0.47
CA THR A 110 15.34 -12.74 0.55
C THR A 110 15.80 -12.35 1.95
N GLY A 111 17.11 -12.39 2.24
CA GLY A 111 17.64 -12.03 3.56
C GLY A 111 17.39 -10.59 3.96
N GLU A 112 17.50 -9.63 3.02
CA GLU A 112 17.15 -8.23 3.29
C GLU A 112 15.64 -8.06 3.52
N SER A 113 14.80 -8.77 2.76
CA SER A 113 13.36 -8.75 2.96
C SER A 113 12.95 -9.31 4.33
N GLN A 114 13.63 -10.37 4.79
CA GLN A 114 13.44 -10.93 6.13
C GLN A 114 13.83 -9.94 7.24
N GLN A 115 14.97 -9.25 7.10
CA GLN A 115 15.40 -8.21 8.03
C GLN A 115 14.35 -7.09 8.16
N LEU A 116 13.82 -6.61 7.04
CA LEU A 116 12.79 -5.57 7.04
C LEU A 116 11.45 -6.09 7.61
N ALA A 117 11.11 -7.36 7.39
CA ALA A 117 9.89 -7.96 7.94
C ALA A 117 9.95 -8.06 9.47
N ASP A 118 11.10 -8.50 10.00
CA ASP A 118 11.34 -8.51 11.45
C ASP A 118 11.28 -7.09 12.04
N ALA A 119 11.92 -6.10 11.38
CA ALA A 119 11.86 -4.71 11.80
C ALA A 119 10.41 -4.16 11.82
N ALA A 120 9.61 -4.44 10.78
CA ALA A 120 8.21 -4.04 10.72
C ALA A 120 7.40 -4.62 11.90
N SER A 121 7.62 -5.89 12.22
CA SER A 121 7.00 -6.52 13.40
C SER A 121 7.40 -5.84 14.70
N ARG A 122 8.69 -5.54 14.90
CA ARG A 122 9.19 -4.84 16.08
C ARG A 122 8.63 -3.43 16.25
N TYR A 123 8.39 -2.73 15.14
CA TYR A 123 7.81 -1.38 15.15
C TYR A 123 6.28 -1.36 15.23
N GLY A 124 5.62 -2.53 15.27
CA GLY A 124 4.17 -2.64 15.47
C GLY A 124 3.35 -2.32 14.23
N TYR A 125 3.82 -2.70 13.05
CA TYR A 125 3.02 -2.70 11.82
C TYR A 125 1.90 -3.74 11.87
N ASP A 126 0.82 -3.50 11.11
CA ASP A 126 -0.33 -4.41 11.05
C ASP A 126 -0.18 -5.50 9.97
N ALA A 127 0.67 -5.27 8.97
CA ALA A 127 0.97 -6.22 7.91
C ALA A 127 2.32 -5.93 7.26
N VAL A 128 2.88 -6.95 6.62
CA VAL A 128 4.02 -6.80 5.71
C VAL A 128 3.57 -7.01 4.26
N SER A 129 4.27 -6.40 3.31
CA SER A 129 4.02 -6.59 1.88
C SER A 129 5.32 -6.81 1.14
N ALA A 130 5.31 -7.63 0.11
CA ALA A 130 6.46 -7.80 -0.75
C ALA A 130 6.04 -7.87 -2.23
N VAL A 131 6.77 -7.13 -3.08
CA VAL A 131 6.76 -7.37 -4.52
C VAL A 131 7.51 -8.67 -4.80
N THR A 132 7.13 -9.41 -5.84
CA THR A 132 7.92 -10.55 -6.31
C THR A 132 9.37 -10.13 -6.55
N PRO A 133 10.37 -10.93 -6.16
CA PRO A 133 11.75 -10.62 -6.48
C PRO A 133 11.91 -10.49 -8.01
N PHE A 134 12.63 -9.49 -8.44
CA PHE A 134 12.72 -9.06 -9.83
C PHE A 134 14.19 -9.03 -10.29
N TYR A 135 14.45 -8.62 -11.55
CA TYR A 135 15.74 -8.54 -12.20
C TYR A 135 16.27 -9.88 -12.71
N TYR A 136 16.33 -10.93 -11.89
CA TYR A 136 16.71 -12.27 -12.34
C TYR A 136 15.49 -13.10 -12.74
N PRO A 137 15.63 -14.06 -13.66
CA PRO A 137 14.53 -14.91 -14.11
C PRO A 137 14.26 -16.04 -13.11
N PHE A 138 13.82 -15.69 -11.91
CA PHE A 138 13.45 -16.66 -10.89
C PHE A 138 12.28 -17.54 -11.35
N SER A 139 12.32 -18.80 -10.97
CA SER A 139 11.20 -19.74 -11.14
C SER A 139 10.04 -19.38 -10.21
N PHE A 140 8.86 -19.92 -10.51
CA PHE A 140 7.70 -19.67 -9.65
C PHE A 140 7.89 -20.26 -8.24
N GLU A 141 8.54 -21.41 -8.10
CA GLU A 141 8.85 -22.00 -6.78
C GLU A 141 9.80 -21.12 -5.97
N GLU A 142 10.83 -20.52 -6.60
CA GLU A 142 11.71 -19.55 -5.92
C GLU A 142 10.93 -18.31 -5.46
N HIS A 143 9.92 -17.85 -6.20
CA HIS A 143 9.00 -16.81 -5.72
C HIS A 143 8.22 -17.28 -4.48
N CYS A 144 7.67 -18.49 -4.48
CA CYS A 144 6.97 -19.04 -3.32
C CYS A 144 7.88 -19.15 -2.09
N ASP A 145 9.13 -19.64 -2.27
CA ASP A 145 10.09 -19.75 -1.18
C ASP A 145 10.50 -18.40 -0.62
N HIS A 146 10.64 -17.39 -1.47
CA HIS A 146 10.87 -16.01 -1.05
C HIS A 146 9.73 -15.49 -0.14
N TYR A 147 8.46 -15.68 -0.53
CA TYR A 147 7.32 -15.28 0.29
C TYR A 147 7.24 -16.06 1.61
N ARG A 148 7.47 -17.40 1.60
CA ARG A 148 7.52 -18.23 2.82
C ARG A 148 8.55 -17.71 3.81
N ALA A 149 9.77 -17.44 3.34
CA ALA A 149 10.86 -16.93 4.17
C ALA A 149 10.53 -15.55 4.80
N ILE A 150 9.88 -14.66 4.07
CA ILE A 150 9.46 -13.37 4.59
C ILE A 150 8.35 -13.55 5.64
N ILE A 151 7.36 -14.40 5.38
CA ILE A 151 6.25 -14.69 6.30
C ILE A 151 6.79 -15.25 7.61
N ASP A 152 7.76 -16.18 7.55
CA ASP A 152 8.39 -16.76 8.74
C ASP A 152 9.10 -15.71 9.61
N SER A 153 9.65 -14.65 8.98
CA SER A 153 10.34 -13.56 9.68
C SER A 153 9.42 -12.41 10.09
N ALA A 154 8.17 -12.43 9.66
CA ALA A 154 7.20 -11.37 9.96
C ALA A 154 6.53 -11.53 11.34
N ASN A 155 6.89 -12.56 12.12
CA ASN A 155 6.41 -12.79 13.49
C ASN A 155 4.87 -12.78 13.64
N GLY A 156 4.17 -13.37 12.66
CA GLY A 156 2.71 -13.50 12.67
C GLY A 156 1.96 -12.35 11.99
N LEU A 157 2.64 -11.32 11.48
CA LEU A 157 2.00 -10.31 10.63
C LEU A 157 1.53 -10.93 9.31
N PRO A 158 0.32 -10.62 8.82
CA PRO A 158 -0.17 -11.11 7.54
C PRO A 158 0.65 -10.52 6.38
N MET A 159 0.85 -11.33 5.34
CA MET A 159 1.50 -10.94 4.10
C MET A 159 0.49 -10.36 3.11
N VAL A 160 0.82 -9.21 2.54
CA VAL A 160 0.16 -8.63 1.35
C VAL A 160 1.05 -8.93 0.14
N VAL A 161 0.66 -9.87 -0.70
CA VAL A 161 1.36 -10.12 -1.97
C VAL A 161 1.21 -8.89 -2.87
N TYR A 162 2.31 -8.38 -3.42
CA TYR A 162 2.28 -7.21 -4.30
C TYR A 162 2.57 -7.61 -5.74
N ASN A 163 1.52 -7.70 -6.56
CA ASN A 163 1.62 -7.95 -7.99
C ASN A 163 1.64 -6.62 -8.77
N ILE A 164 2.77 -6.33 -9.42
CA ILE A 164 2.97 -5.14 -10.27
C ILE A 164 3.83 -5.51 -11.49
N PRO A 165 3.28 -6.21 -12.48
CA PRO A 165 4.05 -6.71 -13.63
C PRO A 165 4.70 -5.60 -14.46
N ALA A 166 4.13 -4.39 -14.47
CA ALA A 166 4.67 -3.26 -15.22
C ALA A 166 6.03 -2.76 -14.70
N LEU A 167 6.31 -2.89 -13.40
CA LEU A 167 7.59 -2.46 -12.81
C LEU A 167 8.50 -3.64 -12.47
N SER A 168 7.95 -4.74 -11.98
CA SER A 168 8.75 -5.92 -11.62
C SER A 168 9.23 -6.71 -12.84
N GLY A 169 8.54 -6.60 -13.98
CA GLY A 169 8.76 -7.46 -15.15
C GLY A 169 8.26 -8.90 -14.96
N VAL A 170 7.80 -9.27 -13.76
CA VAL A 170 7.30 -10.60 -13.43
C VAL A 170 5.81 -10.67 -13.75
N LYS A 171 5.44 -11.51 -14.72
CA LYS A 171 4.05 -11.73 -15.13
C LYS A 171 3.55 -13.04 -14.57
N LEU A 172 2.78 -12.98 -13.49
CA LEU A 172 2.14 -14.14 -12.89
C LEU A 172 0.85 -14.48 -13.63
N SER A 173 0.66 -15.77 -13.93
CA SER A 173 -0.63 -16.29 -14.40
C SER A 173 -1.67 -16.24 -13.29
N LEU A 174 -2.97 -16.33 -13.63
CA LEU A 174 -4.04 -16.42 -12.64
C LEU A 174 -3.83 -17.62 -11.69
N GLU A 175 -3.39 -18.77 -12.21
CA GLU A 175 -3.08 -19.96 -11.42
C GLU A 175 -1.95 -19.70 -10.42
N GLN A 176 -0.88 -19.04 -10.85
CA GLN A 176 0.24 -18.66 -9.98
C GLN A 176 -0.19 -17.65 -8.90
N ILE A 177 -1.03 -16.66 -9.25
CA ILE A 177 -1.59 -15.74 -8.26
C ILE A 177 -2.44 -16.50 -7.24
N ASN A 178 -3.34 -17.38 -7.69
CA ASN A 178 -4.16 -18.22 -6.82
C ASN A 178 -3.32 -19.08 -5.88
N THR A 179 -2.20 -19.63 -6.36
CA THR A 179 -1.26 -20.40 -5.53
C THR A 179 -0.59 -19.51 -4.47
N LEU A 180 -0.10 -18.33 -4.86
CA LEU A 180 0.56 -17.41 -3.92
C LEU A 180 -0.38 -16.94 -2.80
N VAL A 181 -1.62 -16.58 -3.13
CA VAL A 181 -2.57 -16.05 -2.13
C VAL A 181 -3.10 -17.13 -1.20
N THR A 182 -2.86 -18.41 -1.48
CA THR A 182 -3.19 -19.54 -0.59
C THR A 182 -2.02 -20.00 0.28
N LEU A 183 -0.85 -19.38 0.17
CA LEU A 183 0.26 -19.66 1.09
C LEU A 183 -0.14 -19.31 2.52
N PRO A 184 0.16 -20.17 3.52
CA PRO A 184 -0.09 -19.84 4.91
C PRO A 184 0.54 -18.51 5.31
N GLY A 185 -0.22 -17.64 5.96
CA GLY A 185 0.22 -16.29 6.35
C GLY A 185 -0.08 -15.20 5.32
N VAL A 186 -0.55 -15.53 4.11
CA VAL A 186 -1.03 -14.51 3.16
C VAL A 186 -2.46 -14.11 3.52
N GLY A 187 -2.68 -12.80 3.78
CA GLY A 187 -3.98 -12.22 4.11
C GLY A 187 -4.54 -11.28 3.04
N ALA A 188 -3.69 -10.81 2.12
CA ALA A 188 -4.10 -9.83 1.12
C ALA A 188 -3.30 -9.91 -0.19
N LEU A 189 -3.87 -9.30 -1.24
CA LEU A 189 -3.22 -9.08 -2.52
C LEU A 189 -3.39 -7.61 -2.93
N LYS A 190 -2.30 -6.94 -3.25
CA LYS A 190 -2.30 -5.68 -4.00
C LYS A 190 -2.11 -5.98 -5.48
N GLN A 191 -3.18 -5.80 -6.25
CA GLN A 191 -3.21 -6.04 -7.70
C GLN A 191 -3.02 -4.73 -8.45
N THR A 192 -1.81 -4.48 -8.97
CA THR A 192 -1.50 -3.30 -9.78
C THR A 192 -1.45 -3.70 -11.25
N SER A 193 -2.65 -3.89 -11.80
CA SER A 193 -2.89 -4.28 -13.19
C SER A 193 -4.19 -3.65 -13.69
N GLY A 194 -4.25 -3.34 -14.99
CA GLY A 194 -5.48 -2.87 -15.65
C GLY A 194 -6.47 -4.00 -15.98
N ASP A 195 -6.11 -5.24 -15.71
CA ASP A 195 -6.97 -6.41 -15.98
C ASP A 195 -7.99 -6.59 -14.86
N LEU A 196 -9.12 -5.88 -14.99
CA LEU A 196 -10.24 -5.96 -14.05
C LEU A 196 -10.97 -7.32 -14.14
N TYR A 197 -10.90 -8.01 -15.28
CA TYR A 197 -11.45 -9.35 -15.40
C TYR A 197 -10.64 -10.34 -14.54
N GLN A 198 -9.32 -10.27 -14.57
CA GLN A 198 -8.48 -11.06 -13.66
C GLN A 198 -8.77 -10.72 -12.18
N MET A 199 -9.00 -9.44 -11.86
CA MET A 199 -9.37 -9.02 -10.50
C MET A 199 -10.67 -9.66 -10.04
N GLU A 200 -11.70 -9.70 -10.89
CA GLU A 200 -12.98 -10.38 -10.61
C GLU A 200 -12.78 -11.88 -10.40
N GLN A 201 -11.99 -12.53 -11.25
CA GLN A 201 -11.67 -13.96 -11.13
C GLN A 201 -10.98 -14.29 -9.80
N ILE A 202 -10.04 -13.45 -9.35
CA ILE A 202 -9.37 -13.58 -8.05
C ILE A 202 -10.39 -13.43 -6.93
N ARG A 203 -11.24 -12.39 -6.96
CA ARG A 203 -12.29 -12.18 -5.94
C ARG A 203 -13.25 -13.36 -5.85
N ARG A 204 -13.67 -13.91 -6.99
CA ARG A 204 -14.58 -15.06 -7.04
C ARG A 204 -13.94 -16.33 -6.49
N ALA A 205 -12.65 -16.54 -6.74
CA ALA A 205 -11.91 -17.70 -6.22
C ALA A 205 -11.59 -17.57 -4.73
N HIS A 206 -11.37 -16.33 -4.23
CA HIS A 206 -10.94 -16.05 -2.86
C HIS A 206 -11.82 -14.94 -2.24
N PRO A 207 -13.07 -15.25 -1.84
CA PRO A 207 -14.04 -14.25 -1.38
C PRO A 207 -13.60 -13.53 -0.09
N ASP A 208 -12.81 -14.16 0.76
CA ASP A 208 -12.35 -13.63 2.05
C ASP A 208 -11.00 -12.93 1.99
N LEU A 209 -10.25 -13.05 0.88
CA LEU A 209 -8.97 -12.39 0.67
C LEU A 209 -9.16 -10.87 0.61
N VAL A 210 -8.37 -10.09 1.34
CA VAL A 210 -8.35 -8.64 1.14
C VAL A 210 -7.68 -8.31 -0.19
N LEU A 211 -8.40 -7.60 -1.06
CA LEU A 211 -7.95 -7.28 -2.42
C LEU A 211 -7.85 -5.77 -2.61
N TYR A 212 -6.66 -5.27 -2.93
CA TYR A 212 -6.44 -3.86 -3.22
C TYR A 212 -6.27 -3.59 -4.71
N ASN A 213 -6.97 -2.58 -5.19
CA ASN A 213 -6.66 -1.97 -6.48
C ASN A 213 -5.39 -1.12 -6.36
N GLY A 214 -4.44 -1.32 -7.28
CA GLY A 214 -3.15 -0.62 -7.24
C GLY A 214 -2.99 0.47 -8.29
N TYR A 215 -3.95 0.64 -9.23
CA TYR A 215 -3.96 1.72 -10.21
C TYR A 215 -4.99 2.78 -9.85
N ASP A 216 -4.52 3.98 -9.52
CA ASP A 216 -5.32 5.11 -9.05
C ASP A 216 -6.38 5.55 -10.05
N GLU A 217 -6.02 5.52 -11.34
CA GLU A 217 -6.84 5.96 -12.49
C GLU A 217 -8.08 5.09 -12.75
N ILE A 218 -8.14 3.88 -12.18
CA ILE A 218 -9.27 2.95 -12.30
C ILE A 218 -9.84 2.52 -10.95
N PHE A 219 -9.62 3.28 -9.89
CA PHE A 219 -9.98 2.89 -8.53
C PHE A 219 -11.48 2.56 -8.37
N ALA A 220 -12.37 3.41 -8.88
CA ALA A 220 -13.81 3.16 -8.84
C ALA A 220 -14.19 1.84 -9.55
N SER A 221 -13.57 1.58 -10.71
CA SER A 221 -13.79 0.34 -11.46
C SER A 221 -13.22 -0.89 -10.73
N GLY A 222 -12.06 -0.72 -10.07
CA GLY A 222 -11.46 -1.76 -9.24
C GLY A 222 -12.34 -2.17 -8.06
N LEU A 223 -12.97 -1.20 -7.39
CA LEU A 223 -13.96 -1.47 -6.33
C LEU A 223 -15.17 -2.25 -6.87
N LEU A 224 -15.68 -1.90 -8.05
CA LEU A 224 -16.77 -2.62 -8.69
C LEU A 224 -16.36 -4.02 -9.16
N ALA A 225 -15.09 -4.24 -9.49
CA ALA A 225 -14.54 -5.54 -9.81
C ALA A 225 -14.20 -6.40 -8.57
N GLY A 226 -14.47 -5.90 -7.36
CA GLY A 226 -14.36 -6.65 -6.12
C GLY A 226 -13.18 -6.28 -5.22
N ALA A 227 -12.48 -5.17 -5.46
CA ALA A 227 -11.48 -4.69 -4.50
C ALA A 227 -12.14 -4.20 -3.20
N ASP A 228 -11.48 -4.43 -2.06
CA ASP A 228 -11.89 -3.94 -0.73
C ASP A 228 -11.38 -2.52 -0.43
N GLY A 229 -10.50 -2.01 -1.30
CA GLY A 229 -9.90 -0.70 -1.17
C GLY A 229 -8.83 -0.48 -2.22
N GLY A 230 -7.94 0.47 -1.97
CA GLY A 230 -6.83 0.74 -2.87
C GLY A 230 -5.59 1.23 -2.14
N ILE A 231 -4.45 0.94 -2.77
CA ILE A 231 -3.14 1.43 -2.34
C ILE A 231 -2.55 2.21 -3.51
N GLY A 232 -2.54 3.54 -3.40
CA GLY A 232 -2.21 4.41 -4.52
C GLY A 232 -1.28 5.57 -4.18
N SER A 233 -0.53 6.02 -5.18
CA SER A 233 0.47 7.09 -5.05
C SER A 233 -0.19 8.46 -4.88
N THR A 234 -1.24 8.73 -5.65
CA THR A 234 -1.90 10.04 -5.70
C THR A 234 -2.78 10.30 -4.49
N TYR A 235 -3.05 9.26 -3.69
CA TYR A 235 -3.76 9.41 -2.42
C TYR A 235 -2.97 10.29 -1.43
N ASN A 236 -1.65 10.42 -1.59
CA ASN A 236 -0.83 11.34 -0.80
C ASN A 236 -1.26 12.81 -0.89
N ILE A 237 -1.94 13.23 -1.97
CA ILE A 237 -2.34 14.62 -2.19
C ILE A 237 -3.85 14.84 -2.30
N MET A 238 -4.63 13.77 -2.42
CA MET A 238 -6.09 13.85 -2.62
C MET A 238 -6.82 12.61 -2.07
N GLY A 239 -6.36 12.06 -0.94
CA GLY A 239 -6.95 10.88 -0.29
C GLY A 239 -8.44 11.01 -0.01
N TRP A 240 -8.90 12.21 0.36
CA TRP A 240 -10.32 12.52 0.57
C TRP A 240 -11.21 12.27 -0.67
N ARG A 241 -10.69 12.49 -1.91
CA ARG A 241 -11.47 12.21 -3.13
C ARG A 241 -11.69 10.70 -3.29
N TYR A 242 -10.70 9.87 -2.96
CA TYR A 242 -10.82 8.42 -2.99
C TYR A 242 -11.76 7.89 -1.91
N GLN A 243 -11.73 8.49 -0.71
CA GLN A 243 -12.75 8.24 0.32
C GLN A 243 -14.16 8.63 -0.17
N GLY A 244 -14.27 9.74 -0.89
CA GLY A 244 -15.51 10.15 -1.53
C GLY A 244 -16.01 9.14 -2.57
N ILE A 245 -15.12 8.52 -3.35
CA ILE A 245 -15.48 7.45 -4.30
C ILE A 245 -16.02 6.23 -3.55
N VAL A 246 -15.34 5.79 -2.48
CA VAL A 246 -15.80 4.67 -1.64
C VAL A 246 -17.18 4.95 -1.07
N LYS A 247 -17.38 6.15 -0.51
CA LYS A 247 -18.67 6.58 0.06
C LYS A 247 -19.77 6.57 -1.00
N ALA A 248 -19.51 7.18 -2.15
CA ALA A 248 -20.50 7.26 -3.24
C ALA A 248 -20.92 5.87 -3.74
N LEU A 249 -19.97 4.93 -3.87
CA LEU A 249 -20.29 3.55 -4.27
C LEU A 249 -21.09 2.81 -3.21
N LYS A 250 -20.77 2.98 -1.91
CA LYS A 250 -21.54 2.39 -0.79
C LYS A 250 -22.98 2.89 -0.75
N GLU A 251 -23.19 4.16 -1.15
CA GLU A 251 -24.51 4.79 -1.24
C GLU A 251 -25.25 4.48 -2.56
N GLY A 252 -24.65 3.70 -3.47
CA GLY A 252 -25.21 3.41 -4.79
C GLY A 252 -25.15 4.58 -5.78
N ASN A 253 -24.44 5.66 -5.46
CA ASN A 253 -24.32 6.85 -6.31
C ASN A 253 -23.17 6.72 -7.31
N ILE A 254 -23.36 5.86 -8.32
CA ILE A 254 -22.36 5.58 -9.36
C ILE A 254 -21.95 6.85 -10.11
N ALA A 255 -22.90 7.74 -10.42
CA ALA A 255 -22.60 8.98 -11.13
C ALA A 255 -21.65 9.90 -10.33
N GLN A 256 -21.79 9.95 -9.01
CA GLN A 256 -20.87 10.71 -8.16
C GLN A 256 -19.49 10.06 -8.09
N ALA A 257 -19.42 8.73 -7.97
CA ALA A 257 -18.16 8.01 -7.99
C ALA A 257 -17.39 8.25 -9.30
N GLN A 258 -18.07 8.22 -10.45
CA GLN A 258 -17.48 8.52 -11.76
C GLN A 258 -16.98 9.96 -11.86
N ARG A 259 -17.74 10.94 -11.35
CA ARG A 259 -17.30 12.36 -11.33
C ARG A 259 -16.01 12.52 -10.52
N LEU A 260 -15.96 11.94 -9.32
CA LEU A 260 -14.77 12.00 -8.46
C LEU A 260 -13.57 11.30 -9.11
N GLN A 261 -13.78 10.13 -9.72
CA GLN A 261 -12.72 9.43 -10.46
C GLN A 261 -12.19 10.30 -11.62
N THR A 262 -13.07 10.95 -12.38
CA THR A 262 -12.66 11.86 -13.47
C THR A 262 -11.82 13.03 -12.93
N GLN A 263 -12.20 13.62 -11.79
CA GLN A 263 -11.41 14.68 -11.16
C GLN A 263 -10.04 14.18 -10.68
N CYS A 264 -9.95 12.94 -10.17
CA CYS A 264 -8.66 12.32 -9.87
C CYS A 264 -7.81 12.12 -11.13
N ASN A 265 -8.42 11.62 -12.21
CA ASN A 265 -7.71 11.34 -13.46
C ASN A 265 -7.17 12.61 -14.12
N GLN A 266 -7.87 13.75 -14.03
CA GLN A 266 -7.34 15.04 -14.50
C GLN A 266 -6.04 15.45 -13.79
N VAL A 267 -5.92 15.15 -12.49
CA VAL A 267 -4.68 15.35 -11.72
C VAL A 267 -3.62 14.34 -12.16
N ILE A 268 -4.01 13.07 -12.33
CA ILE A 268 -3.10 12.00 -12.77
C ILE A 268 -2.51 12.31 -14.16
N ASP A 269 -3.28 12.86 -15.07
CA ASP A 269 -2.80 13.27 -16.41
C ASP A 269 -1.63 14.26 -16.34
N LEU A 270 -1.68 15.22 -15.41
CA LEU A 270 -0.57 16.15 -15.19
C LEU A 270 0.62 15.43 -14.52
N LEU A 271 0.37 14.57 -13.55
CA LEU A 271 1.43 13.82 -12.86
C LEU A 271 2.16 12.85 -13.79
N ILE A 272 1.49 12.24 -14.75
CA ILE A 272 2.11 11.40 -15.78
C ILE A 272 3.09 12.22 -16.63
N LYS A 273 2.71 13.44 -17.05
CA LYS A 273 3.57 14.34 -17.82
C LYS A 273 4.82 14.78 -17.07
N THR A 274 4.72 14.92 -15.75
CA THR A 274 5.80 15.39 -14.89
C THR A 274 6.65 14.27 -14.29
N GLY A 275 6.20 13.01 -14.44
CA GLY A 275 6.69 11.87 -13.68
C GLY A 275 6.04 11.83 -12.29
N VAL A 276 5.26 10.79 -12.02
CA VAL A 276 4.32 10.71 -10.90
C VAL A 276 4.97 11.09 -9.56
N PHE A 277 6.08 10.47 -9.19
CA PHE A 277 6.69 10.71 -7.87
C PHE A 277 7.25 12.13 -7.74
N ARG A 278 7.88 12.64 -8.80
CA ARG A 278 8.42 14.01 -8.85
C ARG A 278 7.31 15.05 -8.78
N GLY A 279 6.25 14.84 -9.55
CA GLY A 279 5.08 15.72 -9.56
C GLY A 279 4.41 15.76 -8.20
N LEU A 280 4.19 14.59 -7.56
CA LEU A 280 3.62 14.50 -6.22
C LEU A 280 4.43 15.25 -5.17
N LYS A 281 5.77 15.04 -5.14
CA LYS A 281 6.65 15.77 -4.20
C LYS A 281 6.66 17.27 -4.47
N THR A 282 6.59 17.69 -5.73
CA THR A 282 6.50 19.10 -6.10
C THR A 282 5.18 19.73 -5.63
N VAL A 283 4.06 19.04 -5.78
CA VAL A 283 2.76 19.49 -5.25
C VAL A 283 2.82 19.60 -3.72
N LEU A 284 3.31 18.57 -3.02
CA LEU A 284 3.44 18.58 -1.56
C LEU A 284 4.40 19.67 -1.07
N HIS A 285 5.44 19.97 -1.83
CA HIS A 285 6.35 21.09 -1.54
C HIS A 285 5.62 22.44 -1.63
N TYR A 286 4.83 22.67 -2.67
CA TYR A 286 4.01 23.88 -2.79
C TYR A 286 2.87 23.95 -1.76
N MET A 287 2.51 22.82 -1.15
CA MET A 287 1.56 22.76 -0.02
C MET A 287 2.24 22.90 1.35
N ASP A 288 3.54 23.15 1.43
CA ASP A 288 4.37 23.23 2.64
C ASP A 288 4.40 21.94 3.48
N VAL A 289 4.08 20.79 2.89
CA VAL A 289 4.10 19.48 3.56
C VAL A 289 5.52 18.92 3.60
N VAL A 290 6.28 19.04 2.50
CA VAL A 290 7.68 18.59 2.42
C VAL A 290 8.60 19.75 2.10
N ALA A 291 9.80 19.78 2.71
CA ALA A 291 10.74 20.88 2.54
C ALA A 291 11.39 20.90 1.13
N SER A 292 11.50 19.74 0.48
CA SER A 292 12.16 19.59 -0.82
C SER A 292 11.28 18.79 -1.79
N PRO A 293 11.18 19.20 -3.09
CA PRO A 293 10.42 18.45 -4.09
C PRO A 293 11.23 17.31 -4.73
N LEU A 294 12.47 17.07 -4.28
CA LEU A 294 13.40 16.16 -4.94
C LEU A 294 13.06 14.68 -4.67
N CYS A 295 13.13 13.89 -5.73
CA CYS A 295 13.31 12.45 -5.64
C CYS A 295 14.79 12.12 -5.56
N ARG A 296 15.14 10.94 -5.06
CA ARG A 296 16.52 10.46 -5.03
C ARG A 296 17.00 10.13 -6.46
N LYS A 297 18.27 10.43 -6.74
CA LYS A 297 18.87 10.03 -8.04
C LYS A 297 18.74 8.50 -8.24
N PRO A 298 18.50 8.04 -9.48
CA PRO A 298 18.66 8.74 -10.76
C PRO A 298 17.44 9.56 -11.23
N PHE A 299 16.39 9.75 -10.40
CA PHE A 299 15.28 10.61 -10.78
C PHE A 299 15.75 12.05 -11.00
N ALA A 300 15.42 12.63 -12.18
CA ALA A 300 15.65 14.04 -12.45
C ALA A 300 14.56 14.90 -11.77
N PRO A 301 14.80 16.19 -11.52
CA PRO A 301 13.72 17.12 -11.12
C PRO A 301 12.61 17.22 -12.16
N VAL A 302 11.47 17.78 -11.77
CA VAL A 302 10.40 18.14 -12.71
C VAL A 302 10.91 19.19 -13.70
N ASP A 303 10.51 19.07 -14.98
CA ASP A 303 10.80 20.09 -16.01
C ASP A 303 10.12 21.42 -15.61
N GLU A 304 10.89 22.52 -15.61
CA GLU A 304 10.45 23.84 -15.15
C GLU A 304 9.17 24.35 -15.80
N LYS A 305 8.92 23.96 -17.06
CA LYS A 305 7.69 24.33 -17.80
C LYS A 305 6.41 23.88 -17.12
N TYR A 306 6.45 22.82 -16.28
CA TYR A 306 5.28 22.30 -15.55
C TYR A 306 5.12 22.87 -14.15
N LEU A 307 6.10 23.59 -13.61
CA LEU A 307 6.06 24.14 -12.25
C LEU A 307 4.85 25.06 -12.01
N PRO A 308 4.47 25.95 -12.96
CA PRO A 308 3.28 26.78 -12.78
C PRO A 308 1.98 25.98 -12.63
N GLU A 309 1.81 24.91 -13.44
CA GLU A 309 0.61 24.05 -13.38
C GLU A 309 0.56 23.26 -12.06
N LEU A 310 1.69 22.71 -11.61
CA LEU A 310 1.78 22.00 -10.31
C LEU A 310 1.53 22.92 -9.13
N LYS A 311 1.97 24.19 -9.20
CA LYS A 311 1.70 25.19 -8.17
C LYS A 311 0.21 25.55 -8.11
N ALA A 312 -0.42 25.73 -9.27
CA ALA A 312 -1.86 25.97 -9.35
C ALA A 312 -2.66 24.78 -8.80
N LEU A 313 -2.25 23.55 -9.15
CA LEU A 313 -2.84 22.33 -8.60
C LEU A 313 -2.73 22.27 -7.07
N ALA A 314 -1.56 22.57 -6.50
CA ALA A 314 -1.36 22.60 -5.05
C ALA A 314 -2.33 23.56 -4.36
N GLN A 315 -2.48 24.78 -4.90
CA GLN A 315 -3.43 25.78 -4.39
C GLN A 315 -4.88 25.31 -4.46
N GLN A 316 -5.28 24.70 -5.58
CA GLN A 316 -6.61 24.12 -5.75
C GLN A 316 -6.88 23.04 -4.69
N LEU A 317 -5.97 22.08 -4.52
CA LEU A 317 -6.14 20.98 -3.57
C LEU A 317 -6.18 21.47 -2.12
N GLN A 318 -5.41 22.50 -1.76
CA GLN A 318 -5.46 23.13 -0.43
C GLN A 318 -6.83 23.78 -0.17
N GLN A 319 -7.38 24.50 -1.16
CA GLN A 319 -8.71 25.11 -1.04
C GLN A 319 -9.81 24.06 -0.89
N GLU A 320 -9.75 22.99 -1.69
CA GLU A 320 -10.74 21.89 -1.59
C GLU A 320 -10.69 21.20 -0.22
N LYS A 321 -9.49 20.95 0.31
CA LYS A 321 -9.34 20.33 1.65
C LYS A 321 -9.92 21.19 2.77
N GLN A 322 -9.84 22.52 2.66
CA GLN A 322 -10.40 23.44 3.66
C GLN A 322 -11.93 23.52 3.65
N GLN A 323 -12.59 23.05 2.60
CA GLN A 323 -14.05 23.08 2.44
C GLN A 323 -14.73 21.79 2.87
N GLN A 324 -13.96 20.78 3.30
CA GLN A 324 -14.47 19.51 3.80
C GLN A 324 -14.60 19.50 5.33
#